data_39a5dab62d98f3dfccfb4fc4a8b8df84
#
_entry.id   39a5dab62d98f3dfccfb4fc4a8b8df84
#
_cell.length_a   1.000
_cell.length_b   1.000
_cell.length_c   1.000
_cell.angle_alpha   90.00
_cell.angle_beta   90.00
_cell.angle_gamma   90.00
#
_symmetry.space_group_name_H-M   'P 1'
#
loop_
_entity.id
_entity.type
_entity.pdbx_description
1 polymer ?
#
loop_
_entity_poly.entity_id
_entity_poly.type
_entity_poly.pdbx_seq_one_letter_code
_entity_poly.pdbx_strand_id
1 'polypeptide(L)'
;AAPWAGVPMQVLLKKPYFYLTMIGMMLATIASNGVYSAVVPHLQDRGLSAAYAAKMLSLMLVLLAVDKIVLGMLADRFGAHFSTLLCVLFTFSGIVVLTLVKNEWQAVVAVVLLSVSVCLNGFIQPLLAAEIFGRSAYNTTLGIMMAMLSVGGLLSSPLVNFSFDATGSYTRILIVLAVIAAVDALFLLPAFHAEAKYRRELEASGQLGDAGSET
;
A
#
# COMPACT_ATOMS: atom_id res chain seq x y z
N ALA A 1 -1.45 -20.06 -18.02
CA ALA A 1 -1.50 -18.93 -18.95
C ALA A 1 -0.09 -18.33 -19.10
N ALA A 2 0.33 -18.00 -20.33
CA ALA A 2 1.62 -17.34 -20.55
C ALA A 2 1.63 -16.02 -19.74
N PRO A 3 2.73 -15.71 -19.03
CA PRO A 3 2.79 -14.48 -18.25
C PRO A 3 2.68 -13.27 -19.18
N TRP A 4 1.93 -12.27 -18.74
CA TRP A 4 1.70 -10.99 -19.43
C TRP A 4 3.04 -10.38 -19.91
N ALA A 5 3.24 -10.26 -21.23
CA ALA A 5 4.46 -9.73 -21.80
C ALA A 5 4.70 -8.25 -21.43
N GLY A 6 3.61 -7.52 -21.22
CA GLY A 6 3.67 -6.12 -20.82
C GLY A 6 3.79 -5.16 -21.98
N VAL A 7 3.95 -3.88 -21.65
CA VAL A 7 4.07 -2.77 -22.59
C VAL A 7 5.44 -2.10 -22.40
N PRO A 8 6.13 -1.71 -23.49
CA PRO A 8 7.41 -1.00 -23.38
C PRO A 8 7.28 0.29 -22.55
N MET A 9 8.33 0.60 -21.78
CA MET A 9 8.34 1.77 -20.86
C MET A 9 8.00 3.09 -21.57
N GLN A 10 8.44 3.27 -22.81
CA GLN A 10 8.16 4.47 -23.62
C GLN A 10 6.65 4.70 -23.85
N VAL A 11 5.86 3.62 -23.92
CA VAL A 11 4.42 3.68 -24.08
C VAL A 11 3.76 3.90 -22.71
N LEU A 12 4.26 3.25 -21.65
CA LEU A 12 3.74 3.40 -20.28
C LEU A 12 3.82 4.85 -19.79
N LEU A 13 4.91 5.55 -20.06
CA LEU A 13 5.09 6.96 -19.71
C LEU A 13 4.04 7.90 -20.31
N LYS A 14 3.33 7.47 -21.38
CA LYS A 14 2.25 8.24 -22.00
C LYS A 14 0.86 7.89 -21.43
N LYS A 15 0.78 6.91 -20.55
CA LYS A 15 -0.49 6.42 -20.02
C LYS A 15 -0.77 6.97 -18.63
N PRO A 16 -1.97 7.53 -18.37
CA PRO A 16 -2.31 8.12 -17.08
C PRO A 16 -2.31 7.10 -15.92
N TYR A 17 -2.66 5.84 -16.18
CA TYR A 17 -2.68 4.82 -15.13
C TYR A 17 -1.30 4.56 -14.53
N PHE A 18 -0.22 4.78 -15.27
CA PHE A 18 1.15 4.69 -14.75
C PHE A 18 1.37 5.68 -13.61
N TYR A 19 1.07 6.95 -13.84
CA TYR A 19 1.23 8.00 -12.82
C TYR A 19 0.27 7.83 -11.66
N LEU A 20 -0.97 7.44 -11.93
CA LEU A 20 -1.96 7.17 -10.88
C LEU A 20 -1.50 6.04 -9.96
N THR A 21 -0.97 4.95 -10.52
CA THR A 21 -0.42 3.84 -9.71
C THR A 21 0.79 4.29 -8.89
N MET A 22 1.72 5.06 -9.48
CA MET A 22 2.92 5.53 -8.77
C MET A 22 2.56 6.47 -7.61
N ILE A 23 1.67 7.41 -7.82
CA ILE A 23 1.19 8.34 -6.79
C ILE A 23 0.41 7.57 -5.72
N GLY A 24 -0.50 6.68 -6.11
CA GLY A 24 -1.23 5.85 -5.17
C GLY A 24 -0.29 5.05 -4.27
N MET A 25 0.67 4.32 -4.84
CA MET A 25 1.63 3.55 -4.04
C MET A 25 2.50 4.42 -3.12
N MET A 26 2.81 5.64 -3.51
CA MET A 26 3.49 6.60 -2.62
C MET A 26 2.59 7.02 -1.45
N LEU A 27 1.32 7.34 -1.71
CA LEU A 27 0.35 7.71 -0.68
C LEU A 27 0.10 6.54 0.29
N ALA A 28 -0.06 5.32 -0.24
CA ALA A 28 -0.19 4.10 0.55
C ALA A 28 1.01 3.90 1.49
N THR A 29 2.22 4.18 0.99
CA THR A 29 3.44 4.11 1.78
C THR A 29 3.48 5.17 2.88
N ILE A 30 3.09 6.42 2.59
CA ILE A 30 3.02 7.48 3.59
C ILE A 30 2.04 7.09 4.70
N ALA A 31 0.85 6.61 4.35
CA ALA A 31 -0.14 6.18 5.32
C ALA A 31 0.36 5.01 6.17
N SER A 32 0.89 3.96 5.55
CA SER A 32 1.36 2.75 6.24
C SER A 32 2.55 3.03 7.17
N ASN A 33 3.60 3.71 6.69
CA ASN A 33 4.77 4.05 7.52
C ASN A 33 4.45 5.09 8.59
N GLY A 34 3.57 6.05 8.26
CA GLY A 34 3.11 7.06 9.22
C GLY A 34 2.39 6.41 10.40
N VAL A 35 1.47 5.49 10.11
CA VAL A 35 0.76 4.73 11.17
C VAL A 35 1.72 3.86 11.94
N TYR A 36 2.62 3.13 11.27
CA TYR A 36 3.63 2.29 11.94
C TYR A 36 4.45 3.09 12.96
N SER A 37 4.85 4.32 12.61
CA SER A 37 5.57 5.22 13.52
C SER A 37 4.70 5.74 14.66
N ALA A 38 3.39 5.92 14.43
CA ALA A 38 2.47 6.51 15.40
C ALA A 38 1.83 5.49 16.37
N VAL A 39 1.81 4.18 16.05
CA VAL A 39 1.10 3.16 16.85
C VAL A 39 1.53 3.19 18.31
N VAL A 40 2.83 3.03 18.60
CA VAL A 40 3.34 2.93 19.98
C VAL A 40 3.10 4.23 20.75
N PRO A 41 3.54 5.41 20.26
CA PRO A 41 3.34 6.65 20.99
C PRO A 41 1.86 7.02 21.13
N HIS A 42 1.01 6.71 20.14
CA HIS A 42 -0.42 6.96 20.25
C HIS A 42 -1.09 6.10 21.34
N LEU A 43 -0.74 4.81 21.45
CA LEU A 43 -1.27 3.94 22.49
C LEU A 43 -0.85 4.43 23.88
N GLN A 44 0.38 4.94 24.04
CA GLN A 44 0.84 5.55 25.29
C GLN A 44 0.09 6.85 25.60
N ASP A 45 -0.15 7.70 24.60
CA ASP A 45 -0.94 8.93 24.73
C ASP A 45 -2.39 8.63 25.16
N ARG A 46 -2.92 7.45 24.82
CA ARG A 46 -4.22 6.94 25.28
C ARG A 46 -4.20 6.32 26.69
N GLY A 47 -3.07 6.38 27.39
CA GLY A 47 -2.92 5.89 28.76
C GLY A 47 -2.58 4.40 28.88
N LEU A 48 -2.29 3.71 27.77
CA LEU A 48 -1.82 2.33 27.82
C LEU A 48 -0.32 2.29 28.20
N SER A 49 0.07 1.26 28.94
CA SER A 49 1.46 1.15 29.39
C SER A 49 2.45 1.00 28.22
N ALA A 50 3.68 1.52 28.38
CA ALA A 50 4.73 1.38 27.39
C ALA A 50 5.02 -0.11 27.06
N ALA A 51 4.98 -0.98 28.05
CA ALA A 51 5.15 -2.42 27.87
C ALA A 51 4.02 -3.03 27.03
N TYR A 52 2.79 -2.58 27.21
CA TYR A 52 1.66 -3.04 26.41
C TYR A 52 1.77 -2.52 24.96
N ALA A 53 2.08 -1.24 24.77
CA ALA A 53 2.26 -0.66 23.43
C ALA A 53 3.40 -1.37 22.65
N ALA A 54 4.50 -1.72 23.32
CA ALA A 54 5.57 -2.50 22.70
C ALA A 54 5.13 -3.92 22.33
N LYS A 55 4.31 -4.59 23.17
CA LYS A 55 3.71 -5.90 22.84
C LYS A 55 2.80 -5.80 21.60
N MET A 56 2.03 -4.72 21.44
CA MET A 56 1.18 -4.49 20.27
C MET A 56 2.01 -4.35 19.00
N LEU A 57 3.13 -3.63 19.05
CA LEU A 57 4.05 -3.55 17.91
C LEU A 57 4.66 -4.92 17.55
N SER A 58 5.06 -5.69 18.58
CA SER A 58 5.56 -7.05 18.36
C SER A 58 4.51 -7.97 17.74
N LEU A 59 3.27 -7.89 18.21
CA LEU A 59 2.14 -8.62 17.62
C LEU A 59 1.93 -8.24 16.14
N MET A 60 1.98 -6.96 15.83
CA MET A 60 1.86 -6.45 14.46
C MET A 60 2.93 -7.06 13.53
N LEU A 61 4.18 -7.17 13.99
CA LEU A 61 5.27 -7.76 13.22
C LEU A 61 5.14 -9.27 13.05
N VAL A 62 4.62 -9.98 14.03
CA VAL A 62 4.33 -11.42 13.92
C VAL A 62 3.20 -11.65 12.91
N LEU A 63 2.13 -10.88 13.02
CA LEU A 63 1.00 -10.95 12.09
C LEU A 63 1.41 -10.61 10.65
N LEU A 64 2.32 -9.65 10.45
CA LEU A 64 2.87 -9.32 9.14
C LEU A 64 3.43 -10.54 8.40
N ALA A 65 4.08 -11.48 9.11
CA ALA A 65 4.60 -12.69 8.49
C ALA A 65 3.46 -13.60 7.98
N VAL A 66 2.38 -13.72 8.74
CA VAL A 66 1.17 -14.46 8.37
C VAL A 66 0.46 -13.76 7.22
N ASP A 67 0.31 -12.45 7.30
CA ASP A 67 -0.36 -11.62 6.30
C ASP A 67 0.30 -11.72 4.92
N LYS A 68 1.63 -11.79 4.86
CA LYS A 68 2.36 -12.00 3.58
C LYS A 68 1.99 -13.32 2.92
N ILE A 69 1.83 -14.39 3.70
CA ILE A 69 1.44 -15.71 3.18
C ILE A 69 -0.02 -15.64 2.69
N VAL A 70 -0.91 -15.10 3.50
CA VAL A 70 -2.33 -14.97 3.16
C VAL A 70 -2.52 -14.09 1.93
N LEU A 71 -1.88 -12.93 1.89
CA LEU A 71 -1.96 -12.01 0.74
C LEU A 71 -1.33 -12.61 -0.52
N GLY A 72 -0.26 -13.40 -0.40
CA GLY A 72 0.31 -14.15 -1.52
C GLY A 72 -0.72 -15.11 -2.11
N MET A 73 -1.36 -15.94 -1.28
CA MET A 73 -2.42 -16.85 -1.73
C MET A 73 -3.63 -16.10 -2.33
N LEU A 74 -3.99 -14.94 -1.76
CA LEU A 74 -5.06 -14.11 -2.33
C LEU A 74 -4.65 -13.50 -3.67
N ALA A 75 -3.41 -13.03 -3.80
CA ALA A 75 -2.89 -12.50 -5.06
C ALA A 75 -2.85 -13.56 -6.16
N ASP A 76 -2.45 -14.79 -5.82
CA ASP A 76 -2.45 -15.92 -6.77
C ASP A 76 -3.87 -16.30 -7.24
N ARG A 77 -4.88 -16.12 -6.37
CA ARG A 77 -6.27 -16.48 -6.67
C ARG A 77 -7.10 -15.37 -7.29
N PHE A 78 -6.92 -14.14 -6.83
CA PHE A 78 -7.78 -12.98 -7.17
C PHE A 78 -7.00 -11.84 -7.86
N GLY A 79 -5.68 -11.97 -8.01
CA GLY A 79 -4.80 -10.97 -8.59
C GLY A 79 -4.25 -9.96 -7.58
N ALA A 80 -3.16 -9.28 -7.96
CA ALA A 80 -2.51 -8.29 -7.11
C ALA A 80 -3.37 -7.02 -6.93
N HIS A 81 -4.22 -6.66 -7.88
CA HIS A 81 -5.17 -5.55 -7.75
C HIS A 81 -6.09 -5.72 -6.54
N PHE A 82 -6.71 -6.91 -6.43
CA PHE A 82 -7.60 -7.22 -5.30
C PHE A 82 -6.85 -7.17 -3.97
N SER A 83 -5.68 -7.80 -3.90
CA SER A 83 -4.85 -7.81 -2.69
C SER A 83 -4.40 -6.42 -2.28
N THR A 84 -4.07 -5.54 -3.24
CA THR A 84 -3.71 -4.15 -2.97
C THR A 84 -4.89 -3.36 -2.39
N LEU A 85 -6.06 -3.44 -3.01
CA LEU A 85 -7.26 -2.76 -2.52
C LEU A 85 -7.68 -3.26 -1.14
N LEU A 86 -7.53 -4.55 -0.87
CA LEU A 86 -7.76 -5.12 0.45
C LEU A 86 -6.80 -4.51 1.49
N CYS A 87 -5.51 -4.42 1.17
CA CYS A 87 -4.53 -3.77 2.05
C CYS A 87 -4.89 -2.31 2.35
N VAL A 88 -5.31 -1.54 1.33
CA VAL A 88 -5.72 -0.14 1.51
C VAL A 88 -6.95 -0.04 2.40
N LEU A 89 -7.95 -0.92 2.20
CA LEU A 89 -9.15 -0.97 3.03
C LEU A 89 -8.82 -1.30 4.49
N PHE A 90 -7.97 -2.30 4.73
CA PHE A 90 -7.53 -2.66 6.08
C PHE A 90 -6.70 -1.55 6.72
N THR A 91 -5.84 -0.86 5.95
CA THR A 91 -5.09 0.31 6.41
C THR A 91 -6.04 1.41 6.89
N PHE A 92 -7.00 1.80 6.06
CA PHE A 92 -7.99 2.82 6.40
C PHE A 92 -8.80 2.43 7.65
N SER A 93 -9.36 1.21 7.66
CA SER A 93 -10.16 0.71 8.78
C SER A 93 -9.35 0.62 10.08
N GLY A 94 -8.10 0.14 9.99
CA GLY A 94 -7.18 0.04 11.12
C GLY A 94 -6.82 1.41 11.71
N ILE A 95 -6.60 2.43 10.85
CA ILE A 95 -6.35 3.81 11.30
C ILE A 95 -7.58 4.36 12.03
N VAL A 96 -8.78 4.15 11.49
CA VAL A 96 -10.03 4.61 12.13
C VAL A 96 -10.19 3.95 13.50
N VAL A 97 -9.99 2.63 13.61
CA VAL A 97 -10.08 1.92 14.90
C VAL A 97 -8.99 2.41 15.85
N LEU A 98 -7.75 2.60 15.39
CA LEU A 98 -6.65 3.11 16.21
C LEU A 98 -6.95 4.51 16.76
N THR A 99 -7.54 5.38 15.95
CA THR A 99 -7.93 6.75 16.36
C THR A 99 -8.96 6.72 17.49
N LEU A 100 -9.84 5.71 17.53
CA LEU A 100 -10.92 5.55 18.48
C LEU A 100 -10.55 4.68 19.69
N VAL A 101 -9.31 4.21 19.82
CA VAL A 101 -8.87 3.32 20.89
C VAL A 101 -9.09 3.97 22.26
N LYS A 102 -9.77 3.22 23.16
CA LYS A 102 -10.03 3.57 24.56
C LYS A 102 -9.63 2.47 25.52
N ASN A 103 -9.42 1.24 25.03
CA ASN A 103 -9.11 0.08 25.84
C ASN A 103 -8.17 -0.89 25.09
N GLU A 104 -7.60 -1.83 25.82
CA GLU A 104 -6.64 -2.80 25.30
C GLU A 104 -7.20 -3.65 24.17
N TRP A 105 -8.46 -4.06 24.24
CA TRP A 105 -9.07 -4.89 23.20
C TRP A 105 -9.18 -4.15 21.85
N GLN A 106 -9.55 -2.89 21.87
CA GLN A 106 -9.60 -2.08 20.66
C GLN A 106 -8.20 -1.88 20.04
N ALA A 107 -7.17 -1.77 20.89
CA ALA A 107 -5.78 -1.73 20.43
C ALA A 107 -5.38 -3.01 19.68
N VAL A 108 -5.77 -4.18 20.19
CA VAL A 108 -5.55 -5.47 19.50
C VAL A 108 -6.23 -5.48 18.14
N VAL A 109 -7.51 -5.09 18.05
CA VAL A 109 -8.25 -5.03 16.78
C VAL A 109 -7.58 -4.07 15.79
N ALA A 110 -7.18 -2.88 16.25
CA ALA A 110 -6.47 -1.91 15.41
C ALA A 110 -5.17 -2.50 14.85
N VAL A 111 -4.38 -3.15 15.69
CA VAL A 111 -3.08 -3.75 15.32
C VAL A 111 -3.25 -4.91 14.34
N VAL A 112 -4.27 -5.74 14.50
CA VAL A 112 -4.60 -6.83 13.57
C VAL A 112 -4.96 -6.27 12.19
N LEU A 113 -5.75 -5.21 12.12
CA LEU A 113 -6.08 -4.56 10.85
C LEU A 113 -4.85 -3.88 10.23
N LEU A 114 -4.01 -3.25 11.05
CA LEU A 114 -2.85 -2.50 10.60
C LEU A 114 -1.65 -3.39 10.21
N SER A 115 -1.57 -4.63 10.68
CA SER A 115 -0.50 -5.56 10.27
C SER A 115 -0.50 -5.77 8.75
N VAL A 116 -1.68 -5.86 8.15
CA VAL A 116 -1.86 -5.97 6.69
C VAL A 116 -1.31 -4.75 5.95
N SER A 117 -1.40 -3.55 6.54
CA SER A 117 -0.92 -2.31 5.92
C SER A 117 0.57 -2.31 5.61
N VAL A 118 1.36 -2.97 6.46
CA VAL A 118 2.82 -3.05 6.29
C VAL A 118 3.19 -3.88 5.05
N CYS A 119 2.31 -4.77 4.58
CA CYS A 119 2.52 -5.52 3.34
C CYS A 119 2.55 -4.63 2.09
N LEU A 120 1.97 -3.42 2.13
CA LEU A 120 2.10 -2.43 1.05
C LEU A 120 3.57 -2.02 0.85
N ASN A 121 4.40 -2.11 1.89
CA ASN A 121 5.81 -1.77 1.85
C ASN A 121 6.65 -2.98 1.41
N GLY A 122 6.92 -3.09 0.12
CA GLY A 122 7.87 -4.04 -0.45
C GLY A 122 7.31 -5.42 -0.82
N PHE A 123 6.15 -5.87 -0.29
CA PHE A 123 5.56 -7.15 -0.68
C PHE A 123 4.57 -7.02 -1.86
N ILE A 124 3.64 -6.09 -1.77
CA ILE A 124 2.63 -5.87 -2.81
C ILE A 124 3.23 -5.27 -4.08
N GLN A 125 4.26 -4.44 -3.97
CA GLN A 125 4.84 -3.70 -5.10
C GLN A 125 5.37 -4.60 -6.23
N PRO A 126 6.20 -5.63 -5.98
CA PRO A 126 6.65 -6.51 -7.05
C PRO A 126 5.50 -7.30 -7.70
N LEU A 127 4.49 -7.70 -6.92
CA LEU A 127 3.31 -8.37 -7.45
C LEU A 127 2.52 -7.43 -8.38
N LEU A 128 2.28 -6.21 -7.92
CA LEU A 128 1.55 -5.20 -8.67
C LEU A 128 2.31 -4.76 -9.92
N ALA A 129 3.64 -4.59 -9.83
CA ALA A 129 4.48 -4.26 -10.98
C ALA A 129 4.42 -5.34 -12.06
N ALA A 130 4.46 -6.61 -11.67
CA ALA A 130 4.36 -7.73 -12.60
C ALA A 130 2.99 -7.82 -13.28
N GLU A 131 1.91 -7.58 -12.53
CA GLU A 131 0.54 -7.70 -13.03
C GLU A 131 0.16 -6.53 -13.93
N ILE A 132 0.48 -5.28 -13.52
CA ILE A 132 0.08 -4.07 -14.27
C ILE A 132 0.98 -3.81 -15.47
N PHE A 133 2.30 -3.89 -15.28
CA PHE A 133 3.25 -3.42 -16.29
C PHE A 133 3.86 -4.56 -17.11
N GLY A 134 3.74 -5.81 -16.60
CA GLY A 134 4.23 -7.00 -17.28
C GLY A 134 5.76 -7.10 -17.31
N ARG A 135 6.26 -8.12 -18.01
CA ARG A 135 7.70 -8.47 -18.00
C ARG A 135 8.60 -7.41 -18.65
N SER A 136 8.16 -6.79 -19.75
CA SER A 136 9.01 -5.88 -20.54
C SER A 136 9.42 -4.63 -19.78
N ALA A 137 8.58 -4.09 -18.89
CA ALA A 137 8.86 -2.90 -18.11
C ALA A 137 9.08 -3.18 -16.61
N TYR A 138 9.03 -4.45 -16.18
CA TYR A 138 9.04 -4.85 -14.76
C TYR A 138 10.18 -4.21 -13.95
N ASN A 139 11.42 -4.39 -14.38
CA ASN A 139 12.57 -3.92 -13.61
C ASN A 139 12.58 -2.40 -13.45
N THR A 140 12.25 -1.67 -14.51
CA THR A 140 12.21 -0.20 -14.49
C THR A 140 11.06 0.31 -13.64
N THR A 141 9.86 -0.25 -13.82
CA THR A 141 8.69 0.16 -13.05
C THR A 141 8.82 -0.20 -11.57
N LEU A 142 9.34 -1.38 -11.25
CA LEU A 142 9.64 -1.76 -9.87
C LEU A 142 10.67 -0.82 -9.23
N GLY A 143 11.73 -0.45 -9.96
CA GLY A 143 12.72 0.51 -9.50
C GLY A 143 12.10 1.87 -9.18
N ILE A 144 11.20 2.38 -10.02
CA ILE A 144 10.49 3.64 -9.78
C ILE A 144 9.54 3.49 -8.56
N MET A 145 8.81 2.38 -8.44
CA MET A 145 7.95 2.11 -7.27
C MET A 145 8.75 2.09 -5.97
N MET A 146 9.94 1.46 -5.97
CA MET A 146 10.84 1.43 -4.81
C MET A 146 11.40 2.83 -4.47
N ALA A 147 11.67 3.66 -5.48
CA ALA A 147 12.03 5.06 -5.25
C ALA A 147 10.87 5.86 -4.62
N MET A 148 9.63 5.68 -5.11
CA MET A 148 8.45 6.30 -4.50
C MET A 148 8.21 5.83 -3.06
N LEU A 149 8.43 4.53 -2.79
CA LEU A 149 8.41 3.97 -1.43
C LEU A 149 9.42 4.70 -0.53
N SER A 150 10.64 4.90 -1.00
CA SER A 150 11.68 5.59 -0.22
C SER A 150 11.31 7.04 0.08
N VAL A 151 10.77 7.77 -0.92
CA VAL A 151 10.27 9.14 -0.73
C VAL A 151 9.10 9.17 0.26
N GLY A 152 8.11 8.28 0.10
CA GLY A 152 7.00 8.17 1.02
C GLY A 152 7.42 7.85 2.45
N GLY A 153 8.41 6.94 2.61
CA GLY A 153 8.99 6.59 3.91
C GLY A 153 9.73 7.75 4.56
N LEU A 154 10.51 8.52 3.79
CA LEU A 154 11.20 9.71 4.28
C LEU A 154 10.22 10.81 4.74
N LEU A 155 9.09 10.96 4.09
CA LEU A 155 8.10 11.97 4.44
C LEU A 155 7.22 11.58 5.63
N SER A 156 7.00 10.29 5.86
CA SER A 156 6.03 9.81 6.85
C SER A 156 6.41 10.17 8.29
N SER A 157 7.64 9.92 8.72
CA SER A 157 8.08 10.19 10.10
C SER A 157 8.14 11.69 10.44
N PRO A 158 8.72 12.58 9.60
CA PRO A 158 8.62 14.02 9.81
C PRO A 158 7.18 14.53 9.87
N LEU A 159 6.29 14.02 9.02
CA LEU A 159 4.88 14.40 9.02
C LEU A 159 4.20 14.07 10.36
N VAL A 160 4.46 12.87 10.90
CA VAL A 160 3.93 12.43 12.19
C VAL A 160 4.47 13.30 13.33
N ASN A 161 5.79 13.51 13.39
CA ASN A 161 6.43 14.27 14.46
C ASN A 161 6.05 15.75 14.41
N PHE A 162 6.05 16.38 13.24
CA PHE A 162 5.63 17.77 13.08
C PHE A 162 4.17 18.00 13.51
N SER A 163 3.29 17.04 13.17
CA SER A 163 1.90 17.11 13.60
C SER A 163 1.76 17.00 15.12
N PHE A 164 2.55 16.16 15.77
CA PHE A 164 2.58 16.04 17.22
C PHE A 164 3.12 17.31 17.87
N ASP A 165 4.25 17.84 17.39
CA ASP A 165 4.86 19.09 17.91
C ASP A 165 3.89 20.28 17.83
N ALA A 166 3.10 20.34 16.75
CA ALA A 166 2.12 21.42 16.54
C ALA A 166 0.83 21.26 17.36
N THR A 167 0.48 20.04 17.79
CA THR A 167 -0.86 19.76 18.33
C THR A 167 -0.89 19.08 19.68
N GLY A 168 0.24 18.51 20.12
CA GLY A 168 0.35 17.75 21.36
C GLY A 168 -0.42 16.42 21.35
N SER A 169 -0.88 15.93 20.19
CA SER A 169 -1.67 14.70 20.11
C SER A 169 -1.48 13.97 18.78
N TYR A 170 -1.35 12.65 18.84
CA TYR A 170 -1.29 11.79 17.66
C TYR A 170 -2.64 11.59 16.96
N THR A 171 -3.75 11.96 17.58
CA THR A 171 -5.10 11.78 16.98
C THR A 171 -5.26 12.56 15.68
N ARG A 172 -4.74 13.79 15.62
CA ARG A 172 -4.87 14.62 14.41
C ARG A 172 -4.12 14.05 13.23
N ILE A 173 -2.89 13.57 13.45
CA ILE A 173 -2.12 12.96 12.36
C ILE A 173 -2.77 11.66 11.89
N LEU A 174 -3.34 10.85 12.79
CA LEU A 174 -4.07 9.64 12.38
C LEU A 174 -5.27 9.98 11.49
N ILE A 175 -5.99 11.07 11.76
CA ILE A 175 -7.07 11.54 10.87
C ILE A 175 -6.50 11.92 9.49
N VAL A 176 -5.38 12.64 9.44
CA VAL A 176 -4.72 13.00 8.18
C VAL A 176 -4.28 11.74 7.42
N LEU A 177 -3.70 10.77 8.11
CA LEU A 177 -3.29 9.50 7.50
C LEU A 177 -4.50 8.68 7.00
N ALA A 178 -5.63 8.72 7.71
CA ALA A 178 -6.87 8.12 7.23
C ALA A 178 -7.39 8.78 5.95
N VAL A 179 -7.32 10.12 5.88
CA VAL A 179 -7.67 10.85 4.66
C VAL A 179 -6.71 10.48 3.51
N ILE A 180 -5.40 10.40 3.78
CA ILE A 180 -4.41 9.97 2.77
C ILE A 180 -4.73 8.55 2.28
N ALA A 181 -5.05 7.60 3.16
CA ALA A 181 -5.43 6.24 2.78
C ALA A 181 -6.74 6.19 1.97
N ALA A 182 -7.71 7.07 2.27
CA ALA A 182 -8.94 7.19 1.48
C ALA A 182 -8.66 7.79 0.08
N VAL A 183 -7.82 8.81 0.01
CA VAL A 183 -7.38 9.43 -1.25
C VAL A 183 -6.58 8.44 -2.09
N ASP A 184 -5.72 7.62 -1.47
CA ASP A 184 -4.99 6.55 -2.15
C ASP A 184 -5.94 5.60 -2.91
N ALA A 185 -7.03 5.17 -2.28
CA ALA A 185 -8.05 4.36 -2.96
C ALA A 185 -8.64 5.07 -4.19
N LEU A 186 -8.83 6.40 -4.14
CA LEU A 186 -9.32 7.19 -5.27
C LEU A 186 -8.32 7.28 -6.42
N PHE A 187 -7.03 7.10 -6.18
CA PHE A 187 -6.00 7.01 -7.21
C PHE A 187 -5.86 5.59 -7.77
N LEU A 188 -5.84 4.58 -6.91
CA LEU A 188 -5.64 3.19 -7.33
C LEU A 188 -6.83 2.60 -8.07
N LEU A 189 -8.06 2.88 -7.66
CA LEU A 189 -9.26 2.37 -8.33
C LEU A 189 -9.33 2.77 -9.80
N PRO A 190 -9.23 4.06 -10.18
CA PRO A 190 -9.23 4.44 -11.60
C PRO A 190 -7.97 3.96 -12.34
N ALA A 191 -6.82 3.84 -11.66
CA ALA A 191 -5.61 3.28 -12.27
C ALA A 191 -5.85 1.84 -12.72
N PHE A 192 -6.41 0.99 -11.85
CA PHE A 192 -6.71 -0.40 -12.15
C PHE A 192 -7.79 -0.56 -13.23
N HIS A 193 -8.81 0.29 -13.22
CA HIS A 193 -9.82 0.29 -14.28
C HIS A 193 -9.23 0.70 -15.64
N ALA A 194 -8.37 1.72 -15.65
CA ALA A 194 -7.75 2.20 -16.88
C ALA A 194 -6.75 1.18 -17.46
N GLU A 195 -6.01 0.49 -16.61
CA GLU A 195 -5.12 -0.61 -17.01
C GLU A 195 -5.93 -1.77 -17.60
N ALA A 196 -6.96 -2.24 -16.89
CA ALA A 196 -7.80 -3.35 -17.33
C ALA A 196 -8.49 -3.04 -18.67
N LYS A 197 -8.94 -1.81 -18.89
CA LYS A 197 -9.48 -1.36 -20.17
C LYS A 197 -8.43 -1.41 -21.27
N TYR A 198 -7.25 -0.86 -21.02
CA TYR A 198 -6.17 -0.82 -22.00
C TYR A 198 -5.69 -2.23 -22.37
N ARG A 199 -5.60 -3.12 -21.40
CA ARG A 199 -5.25 -4.53 -21.65
C ARG A 199 -6.26 -5.22 -22.55
N ARG A 200 -7.56 -5.01 -22.34
CA ARG A 200 -8.62 -5.57 -23.20
C ARG A 200 -8.54 -5.01 -24.64
N GLU A 201 -8.19 -3.75 -24.81
CA GLU A 201 -7.99 -3.12 -26.13
C GLU A 201 -6.81 -3.78 -26.87
N LEU A 202 -5.71 -4.07 -26.18
CA LEU A 202 -4.56 -4.78 -26.76
C LEU A 202 -4.90 -6.24 -27.12
N GLU A 203 -5.66 -6.92 -26.27
CA GLU A 203 -6.16 -8.29 -26.55
C GLU A 203 -7.04 -8.31 -27.81
N ALA A 204 -7.94 -7.35 -27.93
CA ALA A 204 -8.85 -7.24 -29.08
C ALA A 204 -8.13 -6.87 -30.41
N SER A 205 -7.00 -6.14 -30.32
CA SER A 205 -6.20 -5.74 -31.50
C SER A 205 -5.18 -6.79 -31.96
N GLY A 206 -5.06 -7.93 -31.23
CA GLY A 206 -4.10 -8.99 -31.56
C GLY A 206 -2.63 -8.65 -31.27
N GLN A 207 -2.34 -7.47 -30.74
CA GLN A 207 -0.97 -7.00 -30.47
C GLN A 207 -0.27 -7.69 -29.30
N LEU A 208 -0.96 -8.56 -28.57
CA LEU A 208 -0.39 -9.36 -27.47
C LEU A 208 0.50 -10.50 -27.97
N GLY A 209 0.39 -10.91 -29.24
CA GLY A 209 1.18 -12.00 -29.85
C GLY A 209 2.55 -11.58 -30.36
N ASP A 210 2.70 -10.33 -30.82
CA ASP A 210 3.90 -9.85 -31.52
C ASP A 210 4.99 -9.27 -30.60
N ALA A 211 4.66 -8.86 -29.40
CA ALA A 211 5.63 -8.26 -28.47
C ALA A 211 6.66 -9.27 -27.90
N GLY A 212 6.51 -10.55 -28.18
CA GLY A 212 7.41 -11.64 -27.75
C GLY A 212 8.38 -12.13 -28.83
N SER A 213 8.31 -11.63 -30.06
CA SER A 213 9.13 -12.11 -31.18
C SER A 213 10.32 -11.22 -31.55
N GLU A 214 10.49 -10.08 -30.89
CA GLU A 214 11.59 -9.11 -31.17
C GLU A 214 12.56 -8.96 -29.97
N THR A 215 13.05 -10.09 -29.39
CA THR A 215 14.24 -10.05 -28.51
C THR A 215 15.17 -11.19 -28.82
#